data_721007873face7bacd5b470a991ddb6d
#
_entry.id   721007873face7bacd5b470a991ddb6d
#
_cell.length_a   1.000
_cell.length_b   1.000
_cell.length_c   1.000
_cell.angle_alpha   90.00
_cell.angle_beta   90.00
_cell.angle_gamma   90.00
#
_symmetry.space_group_name_H-M   'P 1'
#
loop_
_entity.id
_entity.type
_entity.pdbx_description
1 polymer ?
#
loop_
_entity_poly.entity_id
_entity_poly.type
_entity_poly.pdbx_seq_one_letter_code
_entity_poly.pdbx_strand_id
1 'polypeptide(L)'
;MSFNPVMTVRYSLHSPKEKGVLMFDLIIRGGTVVDGTGAPAFTADVAVKDGVIAQVAPTIVGEASEEIDATGKLVTPGFIDIHTHYDGQVSWDTLLEPSSGHGVTTVVVGNCGVGFAPVRPGREEWLVQLMEGVEDIPGTALHEGIKWEWETFPEYLD
;
A
#
# COMPACT_ATOMS: atom_id res chain seq x y z
N MET A 1 -21.39 14.75 -9.28
CA MET A 1 -19.95 14.89 -8.92
C MET A 1 -19.26 13.65 -9.47
N SER A 2 -18.41 13.82 -10.48
CA SER A 2 -17.66 12.71 -11.07
C SER A 2 -16.49 12.39 -10.15
N PHE A 3 -16.46 11.19 -9.58
CA PHE A 3 -15.28 10.71 -8.86
C PHE A 3 -14.15 10.51 -9.88
N ASN A 4 -13.08 11.27 -9.77
CA ASN A 4 -11.85 10.96 -10.48
C ASN A 4 -11.24 9.70 -9.82
N PRO A 5 -10.97 8.64 -10.58
CA PRO A 5 -10.39 7.43 -10.00
C PRO A 5 -8.98 7.73 -9.46
N VAL A 6 -8.73 7.35 -8.22
CA VAL A 6 -7.38 7.25 -7.66
C VAL A 6 -6.72 6.05 -8.33
N MET A 7 -5.55 6.25 -8.91
CA MET A 7 -4.79 5.18 -9.55
C MET A 7 -3.64 4.76 -8.63
N THR A 8 -3.66 3.51 -8.19
CA THR A 8 -2.56 2.89 -7.45
C THR A 8 -1.67 2.15 -8.43
N VAL A 9 -0.39 2.48 -8.48
CA VAL A 9 0.60 1.79 -9.30
C VAL A 9 1.37 0.82 -8.41
N ARG A 10 1.26 -0.47 -8.69
CA ARG A 10 2.11 -1.53 -8.09
C ARG A 10 3.23 -1.83 -9.08
N TYR A 11 4.46 -1.76 -8.63
CA TYR A 11 5.61 -1.98 -9.48
C TYR A 11 6.35 -3.27 -9.15
N SER A 12 6.59 -4.11 -10.16
CA SER A 12 7.48 -5.27 -10.09
C SER A 12 8.76 -4.96 -10.85
N LEU A 13 9.90 -4.96 -10.16
CA LEU A 13 11.19 -4.56 -10.70
C LEU A 13 11.77 -5.61 -11.65
N HIS A 14 11.82 -5.33 -12.97
CA HIS A 14 12.74 -5.97 -13.92
C HIS A 14 13.20 -4.94 -14.94
N SER A 15 14.47 -4.63 -14.96
CA SER A 15 15.10 -3.66 -15.89
C SER A 15 16.13 -4.33 -16.80
N PRO A 16 16.11 -4.07 -18.13
CA PRO A 16 17.30 -4.21 -18.99
C PRO A 16 18.07 -2.89 -19.05
N LYS A 17 19.39 -2.95 -18.89
CA LYS A 17 20.30 -1.79 -19.00
C LYS A 17 20.72 -1.59 -20.45
N GLU A 18 20.37 -0.45 -21.05
CA GLU A 18 21.02 0.07 -22.26
C GLU A 18 21.59 1.46 -22.04
N LYS A 19 22.70 1.75 -22.79
CA LYS A 19 23.53 2.93 -22.60
C LYS A 19 22.99 4.13 -23.39
N GLY A 20 22.83 5.27 -22.74
CA GLY A 20 22.84 6.59 -23.38
C GLY A 20 21.61 7.46 -23.25
N VAL A 21 20.44 6.91 -22.94
CA VAL A 21 19.24 7.67 -22.58
C VAL A 21 18.94 7.45 -21.11
N LEU A 22 18.52 8.49 -20.39
CA LEU A 22 18.02 8.35 -19.04
C LEU A 22 16.77 7.47 -19.12
N MET A 23 16.92 6.19 -18.76
CA MET A 23 15.83 5.24 -18.76
C MET A 23 15.29 5.09 -17.37
N PHE A 24 14.06 5.52 -17.19
CA PHE A 24 13.31 5.38 -15.96
C PHE A 24 12.52 4.06 -15.97
N ASP A 25 12.09 3.62 -14.82
CA ASP A 25 11.21 2.45 -14.73
C ASP A 25 9.78 2.86 -15.07
N LEU A 26 9.38 4.04 -14.57
CA LEU A 26 8.07 4.62 -14.81
C LEU A 26 8.18 6.14 -14.97
N ILE A 27 7.40 6.71 -15.89
CA ILE A 27 7.12 8.14 -15.91
C ILE A 27 5.60 8.35 -15.87
N ILE A 28 5.14 9.16 -14.92
CA ILE A 28 3.75 9.63 -14.84
C ILE A 28 3.72 11.02 -15.46
N ARG A 29 2.96 11.19 -16.54
CA ARG A 29 2.96 12.41 -17.37
C ARG A 29 1.80 13.34 -17.05
N GLY A 30 2.10 14.63 -16.90
CA GLY A 30 1.11 15.72 -16.95
C GLY A 30 0.05 15.72 -15.85
N GLY A 31 0.31 15.04 -14.73
CA GLY A 31 -0.63 14.97 -13.62
C GLY A 31 -0.62 16.22 -12.74
N THR A 32 -1.70 16.43 -12.00
CA THR A 32 -1.75 17.43 -10.92
C THR A 32 -1.13 16.84 -9.66
N VAL A 33 0.09 17.24 -9.34
CA VAL A 33 0.84 16.72 -8.20
C VAL A 33 0.41 17.42 -6.91
N VAL A 34 0.09 16.61 -5.89
CA VAL A 34 -0.11 17.03 -4.51
C VAL A 34 0.86 16.21 -3.67
N ASP A 35 1.97 16.82 -3.29
CA ASP A 35 3.14 16.11 -2.74
C ASP A 35 3.10 15.84 -1.23
N GLY A 36 2.03 16.27 -0.55
CA GLY A 36 1.86 16.08 0.89
C GLY A 36 2.60 17.11 1.76
N THR A 37 3.30 18.08 1.19
CA THR A 37 4.03 19.11 1.96
C THR A 37 3.15 20.24 2.46
N GLY A 38 1.90 20.31 1.99
CA GLY A 38 0.97 21.42 2.23
C GLY A 38 1.16 22.59 1.24
N ALA A 39 2.09 22.48 0.28
CA ALA A 39 2.23 23.43 -0.81
C ALA A 39 1.04 23.34 -1.79
N PRO A 40 0.77 24.40 -2.58
CA PRO A 40 -0.24 24.34 -3.63
C PRO A 40 0.07 23.24 -4.65
N ALA A 41 -0.99 22.58 -5.14
CA ALA A 41 -0.89 21.61 -6.22
C ALA A 41 -0.29 22.24 -7.49
N PHE A 42 0.47 21.46 -8.24
CA PHE A 42 1.13 21.90 -9.48
C PHE A 42 1.10 20.80 -10.54
N THR A 43 1.14 21.18 -11.82
CA THR A 43 1.24 20.22 -12.93
C THR A 43 2.67 19.82 -13.17
N ALA A 44 2.97 18.53 -13.19
CA ALA A 44 4.30 18.01 -13.44
C ALA A 44 4.27 16.54 -13.93
N ASP A 45 5.42 16.13 -14.48
CA ASP A 45 5.79 14.74 -14.65
C ASP A 45 6.51 14.23 -13.40
N VAL A 46 6.31 12.95 -13.09
CA VAL A 46 7.01 12.24 -12.01
C VAL A 46 7.68 11.01 -12.57
N ALA A 47 9.01 10.92 -12.42
CA ALA A 47 9.78 9.77 -12.85
C ALA A 47 10.25 8.93 -11.65
N VAL A 48 10.13 7.62 -11.80
CA VAL A 48 10.56 6.62 -10.83
C VAL A 48 11.71 5.80 -11.41
N LYS A 49 12.74 5.58 -10.61
CA LYS A 49 13.90 4.74 -10.92
C LYS A 49 14.29 3.91 -9.70
N ASP A 50 14.46 2.61 -9.91
CA ASP A 50 14.84 1.66 -8.84
C ASP A 50 13.93 1.77 -7.59
N GLY A 51 12.61 1.95 -7.82
CA GLY A 51 11.59 2.03 -6.77
C GLY A 51 11.52 3.37 -6.01
N VAL A 52 12.30 4.39 -6.41
CA VAL A 52 12.28 5.71 -5.79
C VAL A 52 11.90 6.79 -6.79
N ILE A 53 11.30 7.89 -6.31
CA ILE A 53 11.06 9.08 -7.14
C ILE A 53 12.41 9.72 -7.46
N ALA A 54 12.80 9.62 -8.72
CA ALA A 54 14.09 10.13 -9.20
C ALA A 54 14.02 11.59 -9.64
N GLN A 55 12.85 12.01 -10.16
CA GLN A 55 12.65 13.37 -10.66
C GLN A 55 11.19 13.78 -10.61
N VAL A 56 10.95 15.05 -10.26
CA VAL A 56 9.65 15.74 -10.44
C VAL A 56 9.94 17.04 -11.17
N ALA A 57 9.34 17.24 -12.33
CA ALA A 57 9.58 18.45 -13.13
C ALA A 57 8.37 18.76 -14.02
N PRO A 58 8.19 20.02 -14.47
CA PRO A 58 7.10 20.37 -15.39
C PRO A 58 7.06 19.51 -16.65
N THR A 59 8.24 19.06 -17.12
CA THR A 59 8.39 18.09 -18.19
C THR A 59 9.69 17.32 -17.97
N ILE A 60 9.63 16.00 -18.08
CA ILE A 60 10.79 15.12 -17.97
C ILE A 60 11.18 14.65 -19.37
N VAL A 61 12.44 14.90 -19.74
CA VAL A 61 13.03 14.39 -20.97
C VAL A 61 13.72 13.08 -20.66
N GLY A 62 13.21 11.98 -21.22
CA GLY A 62 13.72 10.63 -21.00
C GLY A 62 12.72 9.60 -21.48
N GLU A 63 13.16 8.35 -21.53
CA GLU A 63 12.32 7.20 -21.81
C GLU A 63 12.07 6.41 -20.52
N ALA A 64 10.97 5.68 -20.47
CA ALA A 64 10.65 4.79 -19.37
C ALA A 64 10.18 3.44 -19.89
N SER A 65 10.31 2.40 -19.06
CA SER A 65 9.74 1.09 -19.36
C SER A 65 8.23 1.13 -19.40
N GLU A 66 7.64 2.03 -18.60
CA GLU A 66 6.21 2.30 -18.56
C GLU A 66 5.95 3.81 -18.49
N GLU A 67 4.96 4.28 -19.22
CA GLU A 67 4.48 5.66 -19.14
C GLU A 67 2.97 5.69 -18.86
N ILE A 68 2.58 6.55 -17.93
CA ILE A 68 1.20 6.74 -17.53
C ILE A 68 0.77 8.17 -17.86
N ASP A 69 -0.23 8.33 -18.71
CA ASP A 69 -0.89 9.61 -18.90
C ASP A 69 -1.82 9.93 -17.71
N ALA A 70 -1.39 10.89 -16.90
CA ALA A 70 -2.12 11.40 -15.76
C ALA A 70 -2.81 12.74 -16.03
N THR A 71 -2.97 13.14 -17.28
CA THR A 71 -3.67 14.37 -17.65
C THR A 71 -5.07 14.41 -17.04
N GLY A 72 -5.35 15.46 -16.27
CA GLY A 72 -6.62 15.64 -15.56
C GLY A 72 -6.80 14.74 -14.32
N LYS A 73 -5.75 14.03 -13.88
CA LYS A 73 -5.75 13.20 -12.67
C LYS A 73 -4.87 13.83 -11.59
N LEU A 74 -5.13 13.44 -10.34
CA LEU A 74 -4.24 13.74 -9.22
C LEU A 74 -3.13 12.71 -9.16
N VAL A 75 -1.91 13.18 -8.86
CA VAL A 75 -0.76 12.35 -8.50
C VAL A 75 -0.37 12.69 -7.09
N THR A 76 -0.54 11.73 -6.19
CA THR A 76 -0.33 11.90 -4.74
C THR A 76 0.59 10.80 -4.21
N PRO A 77 1.26 11.01 -3.07
CA PRO A 77 1.76 9.87 -2.29
C PRO A 77 0.65 8.89 -1.97
N GLY A 78 1.00 7.63 -1.77
CA GLY A 78 0.04 6.63 -1.28
C GLY A 78 -0.53 7.05 0.07
N PHE A 79 -1.80 6.73 0.32
CA PHE A 79 -2.44 7.06 1.59
C PHE A 79 -1.92 6.17 2.71
N ILE A 80 -1.79 6.74 3.90
CA ILE A 80 -1.48 6.03 5.13
C ILE A 80 -2.77 5.93 5.92
N ASP A 81 -3.28 4.71 6.10
CA ASP A 81 -4.41 4.45 6.97
C ASP A 81 -3.89 4.15 8.38
N ILE A 82 -4.07 5.12 9.28
CA ILE A 82 -3.53 5.07 10.63
C ILE A 82 -4.40 4.28 11.61
N HIS A 83 -5.53 3.74 11.18
CA HIS A 83 -6.42 2.96 12.02
C HIS A 83 -7.14 1.90 11.20
N THR A 84 -6.63 0.67 11.24
CA THR A 84 -7.21 -0.47 10.52
C THR A 84 -7.34 -1.68 11.44
N HIS A 85 -8.16 -2.63 11.00
CA HIS A 85 -8.40 -3.91 11.67
C HIS A 85 -7.89 -5.07 10.79
N TYR A 86 -6.73 -4.89 10.18
CA TYR A 86 -6.09 -5.90 9.33
C TYR A 86 -5.21 -6.90 10.10
N ASP A 87 -5.25 -6.88 11.43
CA ASP A 87 -4.39 -7.71 12.30
C ASP A 87 -4.46 -9.21 11.97
N GLY A 88 -5.65 -9.72 11.63
CA GLY A 88 -5.81 -11.10 11.15
C GLY A 88 -5.52 -11.21 9.66
N GLN A 89 -6.14 -10.33 8.87
CA GLN A 89 -6.10 -10.40 7.41
C GLN A 89 -4.68 -10.32 6.84
N VAL A 90 -3.78 -9.57 7.48
CA VAL A 90 -2.37 -9.43 7.04
C VAL A 90 -1.64 -10.77 6.98
N SER A 91 -2.06 -11.79 7.75
CA SER A 91 -1.43 -13.10 7.76
C SER A 91 -1.78 -13.98 6.55
N TRP A 92 -2.82 -13.64 5.78
CA TRP A 92 -3.20 -14.39 4.58
C TRP A 92 -3.42 -13.54 3.32
N ASP A 93 -3.71 -12.24 3.46
CA ASP A 93 -3.96 -11.34 2.32
C ASP A 93 -2.75 -10.44 2.07
N THR A 94 -1.98 -10.78 1.06
CA THR A 94 -0.79 -10.00 0.66
C THR A 94 -1.14 -8.66 0.01
N LEU A 95 -2.39 -8.41 -0.31
CA LEU A 95 -2.84 -7.20 -0.98
C LEU A 95 -3.55 -6.23 -0.04
N LEU A 96 -4.08 -6.70 1.09
CA LEU A 96 -4.89 -5.95 2.04
C LEU A 96 -6.02 -5.18 1.34
N GLU A 97 -6.79 -5.91 0.54
CA GLU A 97 -7.97 -5.34 -0.11
C GLU A 97 -9.13 -5.22 0.90
N PRO A 98 -9.97 -4.18 0.74
CA PRO A 98 -10.03 -3.24 -0.40
C PRO A 98 -9.13 -2.01 -0.28
N SER A 99 -8.45 -1.78 0.82
CA SER A 99 -7.69 -0.54 1.09
C SER A 99 -6.63 -0.26 0.03
N SER A 100 -5.86 -1.27 -0.36
CA SER A 100 -4.83 -1.12 -1.40
C SER A 100 -5.41 -0.74 -2.77
N GLY A 101 -6.60 -1.25 -3.10
CA GLY A 101 -7.34 -0.88 -4.31
C GLY A 101 -7.81 0.57 -4.32
N HIS A 102 -7.91 1.20 -3.15
CA HIS A 102 -8.29 2.61 -2.96
C HIS A 102 -7.08 3.54 -2.77
N GLY A 103 -5.86 3.06 -2.99
CA GLY A 103 -4.65 3.89 -2.94
C GLY A 103 -3.97 3.94 -1.57
N VAL A 104 -4.38 3.11 -0.62
CA VAL A 104 -3.67 2.94 0.64
C VAL A 104 -2.41 2.11 0.39
N THR A 105 -1.25 2.62 0.81
CA THR A 105 0.05 1.96 0.65
C THR A 105 0.69 1.60 1.99
N THR A 106 0.13 2.09 3.07
CA THR A 106 0.60 1.84 4.43
C THR A 106 -0.60 1.74 5.35
N VAL A 107 -0.64 0.71 6.17
CA VAL A 107 -1.66 0.52 7.20
C VAL A 107 -1.01 0.43 8.57
N VAL A 108 -1.70 0.91 9.60
CA VAL A 108 -1.32 0.72 11.00
C VAL A 108 -2.36 -0.17 11.64
N VAL A 109 -1.90 -1.27 12.24
CA VAL A 109 -2.73 -2.27 12.92
C VAL A 109 -2.51 -2.22 14.44
N GLY A 110 -3.41 -2.84 15.21
CA GLY A 110 -3.30 -2.88 16.67
C GLY A 110 -3.74 -1.62 17.41
N ASN A 111 -4.27 -0.62 16.73
CA ASN A 111 -4.67 0.67 17.32
C ASN A 111 -5.73 0.57 18.40
N CYS A 112 -6.65 -0.42 18.29
CA CYS A 112 -7.73 -0.62 19.25
C CYS A 112 -7.27 -1.32 20.54
N GLY A 113 -5.97 -1.60 20.67
CA GLY A 113 -5.38 -2.25 21.85
C GLY A 113 -5.64 -3.75 21.92
N VAL A 114 -6.08 -4.36 20.82
CA VAL A 114 -6.28 -5.78 20.60
C VAL A 114 -5.58 -6.20 19.31
N GLY A 115 -5.26 -7.49 19.19
CA GLY A 115 -4.61 -8.02 18.00
C GLY A 115 -4.37 -9.52 18.15
N PHE A 116 -3.75 -10.16 17.15
CA PHE A 116 -3.52 -11.60 17.14
C PHE A 116 -2.13 -12.02 17.62
N ALA A 117 -1.32 -11.08 18.08
CA ALA A 117 0.00 -11.35 18.67
C ALA A 117 0.30 -10.42 19.87
N PRO A 118 0.92 -10.94 20.96
CA PRO A 118 1.30 -12.33 21.16
C PRO A 118 0.10 -13.23 21.48
N VAL A 119 0.24 -14.53 21.24
CA VAL A 119 -0.76 -15.55 21.61
C VAL A 119 -0.09 -16.70 22.37
N ARG A 120 -0.69 -17.17 23.46
CA ARG A 120 -0.19 -18.35 24.20
C ARG A 120 -0.69 -19.62 23.52
N PRO A 121 0.12 -20.67 23.43
CA PRO A 121 -0.32 -21.96 22.91
C PRO A 121 -1.60 -22.45 23.57
N GLY A 122 -2.57 -22.88 22.75
CA GLY A 122 -3.89 -23.33 23.18
C GLY A 122 -4.87 -22.22 23.57
N ARG A 123 -4.56 -20.96 23.23
CA ARG A 123 -5.42 -19.80 23.45
C ARG A 123 -5.91 -19.14 22.15
N GLU A 124 -5.61 -19.75 21.04
CA GLU A 124 -5.95 -19.25 19.69
C GLU A 124 -7.46 -19.11 19.54
N GLU A 125 -8.21 -20.15 19.93
CA GLU A 125 -9.68 -20.15 19.87
C GLU A 125 -10.30 -19.05 20.73
N TRP A 126 -9.78 -18.84 21.95
CA TRP A 126 -10.24 -17.77 22.82
C TRP A 126 -10.00 -16.40 22.19
N LEU A 127 -8.86 -16.23 21.53
CA LEU A 127 -8.49 -14.98 20.87
C LEU A 127 -9.39 -14.72 19.66
N VAL A 128 -9.69 -15.75 18.84
CA VAL A 128 -10.62 -15.64 17.73
C VAL A 128 -12.00 -15.18 18.21
N GLN A 129 -12.54 -15.79 19.28
CA GLN A 129 -13.83 -15.40 19.84
C GLN A 129 -13.83 -13.97 20.39
N LEU A 130 -12.74 -13.52 20.99
CA LEU A 130 -12.57 -12.14 21.43
C LEU A 130 -12.60 -11.18 20.25
N MET A 131 -11.81 -11.48 19.21
CA MET A 131 -11.65 -10.61 18.03
C MET A 131 -12.92 -10.58 17.17
N GLU A 132 -13.64 -11.68 17.06
CA GLU A 132 -14.95 -11.71 16.37
C GLU A 132 -15.93 -10.70 16.99
N GLY A 133 -15.93 -10.58 18.31
CA GLY A 133 -16.79 -9.63 19.02
C GLY A 133 -16.32 -8.16 18.94
N VAL A 134 -15.06 -7.93 18.63
CA VAL A 134 -14.47 -6.58 18.57
C VAL A 134 -14.40 -6.02 17.16
N GLU A 135 -14.11 -6.87 16.17
CA GLU A 135 -13.78 -6.44 14.80
C GLU A 135 -14.89 -6.77 13.77
N ASP A 136 -15.98 -7.39 14.20
CA ASP A 136 -17.06 -7.84 13.32
C ASP A 136 -16.59 -8.76 12.17
N ILE A 137 -15.43 -9.42 12.33
CA ILE A 137 -14.93 -10.42 11.39
C ILE A 137 -15.49 -11.79 11.77
N PRO A 138 -16.17 -12.51 10.86
CA PRO A 138 -16.67 -13.84 11.16
C PRO A 138 -15.56 -14.77 11.65
N GLY A 139 -15.77 -15.43 12.80
CA GLY A 139 -14.80 -16.36 13.37
C GLY A 139 -14.37 -17.46 12.40
N THR A 140 -15.27 -17.89 11.51
CA THR A 140 -14.94 -18.85 10.43
C THR A 140 -13.87 -18.33 9.48
N ALA A 141 -13.88 -17.04 9.15
CA ALA A 141 -12.86 -16.43 8.29
C ALA A 141 -11.49 -16.38 9.00
N LEU A 142 -11.50 -16.07 10.30
CA LEU A 142 -10.30 -16.07 11.12
C LEU A 142 -9.70 -17.48 11.25
N HIS A 143 -10.55 -18.51 11.46
CA HIS A 143 -10.10 -19.90 11.54
C HIS A 143 -9.49 -20.43 10.24
N GLU A 144 -10.05 -20.07 9.10
CA GLU A 144 -9.53 -20.48 7.80
C GLU A 144 -8.29 -19.69 7.39
N GLY A 145 -8.26 -18.40 7.72
CA GLY A 145 -7.21 -17.48 7.29
C GLY A 145 -5.93 -17.58 8.12
N ILE A 146 -6.06 -17.63 9.46
CA ILE A 146 -4.91 -17.56 10.36
C ILE A 146 -4.31 -18.95 10.56
N LYS A 147 -3.01 -19.09 10.29
CA LYS A 147 -2.28 -20.37 10.45
C LYS A 147 -1.57 -20.55 11.79
N TRP A 148 -1.55 -19.51 12.63
CA TRP A 148 -0.95 -19.53 13.95
C TRP A 148 0.51 -20.05 14.00
N GLU A 149 1.35 -19.46 13.16
CA GLU A 149 2.78 -19.81 13.09
C GLU A 149 3.65 -19.03 14.09
N TRP A 150 3.03 -18.32 15.06
CA TRP A 150 3.68 -17.48 16.05
C TRP A 150 3.10 -17.65 17.47
N GLU A 151 3.90 -17.34 18.46
CA GLU A 151 3.51 -17.13 19.86
C GLU A 151 3.81 -15.71 20.31
N THR A 152 4.93 -15.16 19.85
CA THR A 152 5.41 -13.83 20.20
C THR A 152 5.14 -12.82 19.09
N PHE A 153 5.20 -11.52 19.43
CA PHE A 153 5.02 -10.47 18.44
C PHE A 153 6.13 -10.43 17.37
N PRO A 154 7.43 -10.65 17.69
CA PRO A 154 8.46 -10.77 16.65
C PRO A 154 8.18 -11.88 15.65
N GLU A 155 7.75 -13.05 16.08
CA GLU A 155 7.41 -14.17 15.19
C GLU A 155 6.20 -13.86 14.29
N TYR A 156 5.27 -13.04 14.77
CA TYR A 156 4.15 -12.57 13.95
C TYR A 156 4.59 -11.62 12.83
N LEU A 157 5.71 -10.91 13.01
CA LEU A 157 6.24 -9.97 12.01
C LEU A 157 7.08 -10.65 10.93
N ASP A 158 7.57 -11.91 11.13
CA ASP A 158 8.38 -12.69 10.21
C ASP A 158 7.53 -13.43 9.17
#